data_21cab495436afb432888766f22d36334
#
_entry.id   21cab495436afb432888766f22d36334
#
_cell.length_a   1.000
_cell.length_b   1.000
_cell.length_c   1.000
_cell.angle_alpha   90.00
_cell.angle_beta   90.00
_cell.angle_gamma   90.00
#
_symmetry.space_group_name_H-M   'P 1'
#
loop_
_entity.id
_entity.type
_entity.pdbx_description
1 polymer ?
#
loop_
_entity_poly.entity_id
_entity_poly.type
_entity_poly.pdbx_seq_one_letter_code
_entity_poly.pdbx_strand_id
1 'polypeptide(L)'
;LLLFFISDNNAYKKDVADGLKPETSEEKKKLRLTGAHNIIFMIVIVAAVILSGVLPQQVPFFAKGIHFYGEVELSYASILEMVMILAAAFLSFHTTKKEVREENHFTWDAIQEVAVLFIGIFITMIPALLILKARGSELGIEKPWQFFWMTGFLSSFLDNTPTYLVFFTTAVHSALTGGTMVKVLDGTIPKIFLMAISCGAVFMGANTYIGNAPNFMVRSIAEENGIKMPSFFGYMAWSVSCL
;
A
#
# COMPACT_ATOMS: atom_id res chain seq x y z
N LEU A 1 4.62 -17.28 10.52
CA LEU A 1 3.81 -18.48 10.22
C LEU A 1 3.67 -19.38 11.44
N LEU A 2 4.77 -19.81 12.10
CA LEU A 2 4.71 -20.71 13.24
C LEU A 2 3.92 -20.16 14.43
N LEU A 3 4.13 -18.89 14.77
CA LEU A 3 3.39 -18.19 15.83
C LEU A 3 1.89 -18.12 15.54
N PHE A 4 1.52 -17.78 14.29
CA PHE A 4 0.13 -17.76 13.87
C PHE A 4 -0.50 -19.14 13.91
N PHE A 5 0.19 -20.18 13.45
CA PHE A 5 -0.30 -21.56 13.51
C PHE A 5 -0.58 -22.00 14.95
N ILE A 6 0.34 -21.71 15.90
CA ILE A 6 0.16 -22.07 17.31
C ILE A 6 -1.01 -21.29 17.91
N SER A 7 -1.14 -19.99 17.63
CA SER A 7 -2.21 -19.15 18.13
C SER A 7 -3.57 -19.62 17.60
N ASP A 8 -3.65 -19.86 16.30
CA ASP A 8 -4.86 -20.31 15.61
C ASP A 8 -5.32 -21.68 16.10
N ASN A 9 -4.39 -22.62 16.24
CA ASN A 9 -4.67 -23.96 16.78
C ASN A 9 -5.18 -23.91 18.25
N ASN A 10 -4.65 -22.98 19.05
CA ASN A 10 -5.12 -22.80 20.42
C ASN A 10 -6.52 -22.16 20.46
N ALA A 11 -6.77 -21.16 19.60
CA ALA A 11 -8.09 -20.55 19.43
C ALA A 11 -9.13 -21.60 18.99
N TYR A 12 -8.80 -22.38 17.96
CA TYR A 12 -9.66 -23.47 17.47
C TYR A 12 -10.01 -24.49 18.56
N LYS A 13 -9.02 -24.92 19.36
CA LYS A 13 -9.26 -25.84 20.48
C LYS A 13 -10.20 -25.25 21.53
N LYS A 14 -10.11 -23.95 21.77
CA LYS A 14 -10.99 -23.23 22.68
C LYS A 14 -12.42 -23.17 22.14
N ASP A 15 -12.58 -22.80 20.85
CA ASP A 15 -13.88 -22.74 20.20
C ASP A 15 -14.59 -24.10 20.19
N VAL A 16 -13.84 -25.17 19.94
CA VAL A 16 -14.36 -26.56 20.02
C VAL A 16 -14.78 -26.91 21.45
N ALA A 17 -13.99 -26.49 22.47
CA ALA A 17 -14.32 -26.73 23.87
C ALA A 17 -15.57 -25.94 24.32
N ASP A 18 -15.76 -24.74 23.79
CA ASP A 18 -16.93 -23.88 24.03
C ASP A 18 -18.18 -24.34 23.24
N GLY A 19 -18.08 -25.47 22.51
CA GLY A 19 -19.20 -26.10 21.79
C GLY A 19 -19.52 -25.46 20.43
N LEU A 20 -18.68 -24.55 19.96
CA LEU A 20 -18.75 -24.02 18.61
C LEU A 20 -18.26 -25.13 17.66
N LYS A 21 -19.20 -25.89 17.12
CA LYS A 21 -18.87 -26.83 16.05
C LYS A 21 -18.53 -26.02 14.80
N PRO A 22 -17.39 -26.32 14.10
CA PRO A 22 -17.21 -25.78 12.79
C PRO A 22 -18.45 -26.16 11.96
N GLU A 23 -19.02 -25.20 11.24
CA GLU A 23 -20.07 -25.50 10.26
C GLU A 23 -19.44 -26.43 9.19
N THR A 24 -19.40 -27.71 9.50
CA THR A 24 -19.19 -28.73 8.49
C THR A 24 -20.44 -28.72 7.64
N SER A 25 -20.44 -27.90 6.59
CA SER A 25 -21.46 -28.03 5.55
C SER A 25 -21.36 -29.46 5.02
N GLU A 26 -22.31 -30.32 5.44
CA GLU A 26 -22.38 -31.72 4.98
C GLU A 26 -22.63 -31.83 3.47
N GLU A 27 -23.01 -30.74 2.83
CA GLU A 27 -23.03 -30.62 1.39
C GLU A 27 -21.64 -30.27 0.86
N LYS A 28 -20.96 -31.22 0.24
CA LYS A 28 -19.81 -31.00 -0.63
C LYS A 28 -20.24 -30.12 -1.81
N LYS A 29 -20.42 -28.81 -1.57
CA LYS A 29 -20.63 -27.85 -2.65
C LYS A 29 -19.38 -27.89 -3.51
N LYS A 30 -19.54 -28.31 -4.78
CA LYS A 30 -18.44 -28.25 -5.75
C LYS A 30 -17.97 -26.81 -5.83
N LEU A 31 -16.67 -26.58 -5.61
CA LEU A 31 -16.04 -25.29 -5.84
C LEU A 31 -16.39 -24.79 -7.24
N ARG A 32 -17.19 -23.74 -7.32
CA ARG A 32 -17.57 -23.08 -8.55
C ARG A 32 -17.05 -21.66 -8.54
N LEU A 33 -16.12 -21.37 -9.41
CA LEU A 33 -15.63 -20.00 -9.62
C LEU A 33 -16.66 -19.22 -10.45
N THR A 34 -17.48 -18.43 -9.77
CA THR A 34 -18.39 -17.51 -10.42
C THR A 34 -17.63 -16.19 -10.68
N GLY A 35 -17.70 -15.66 -11.91
CA GLY A 35 -16.95 -14.45 -12.26
C GLY A 35 -15.47 -14.68 -12.63
N ALA A 36 -15.07 -15.89 -13.00
CA ALA A 36 -13.68 -16.25 -13.34
C ALA A 36 -13.06 -15.35 -14.44
N HIS A 37 -13.86 -14.72 -15.30
CA HIS A 37 -13.37 -13.75 -16.29
C HIS A 37 -12.66 -12.53 -15.64
N ASN A 38 -12.96 -12.20 -14.37
CA ASN A 38 -12.28 -11.13 -13.67
C ASN A 38 -10.79 -11.40 -13.42
N ILE A 39 -10.36 -12.66 -13.47
CA ILE A 39 -8.93 -13.02 -13.40
C ILE A 39 -8.18 -12.39 -14.58
N ILE A 40 -8.80 -12.28 -15.74
CA ILE A 40 -8.20 -11.64 -16.92
C ILE A 40 -7.96 -10.15 -16.63
N PHE A 41 -8.93 -9.47 -16.03
CA PHE A 41 -8.77 -8.06 -15.66
C PHE A 41 -7.68 -7.86 -14.60
N MET A 42 -7.56 -8.76 -13.62
CA MET A 42 -6.44 -8.75 -12.68
C MET A 42 -5.09 -8.91 -13.38
N ILE A 43 -4.99 -9.83 -14.34
CA ILE A 43 -3.75 -10.01 -15.13
C ILE A 43 -3.44 -8.72 -15.93
N VAL A 44 -4.45 -8.09 -16.51
CA VAL A 44 -4.28 -6.81 -17.25
C VAL A 44 -3.77 -5.70 -16.31
N ILE A 45 -4.30 -5.60 -15.09
CA ILE A 45 -3.83 -4.62 -14.10
C ILE A 45 -2.36 -4.88 -13.74
N VAL A 46 -2.00 -6.13 -13.42
CA VAL A 46 -0.62 -6.50 -13.09
C VAL A 46 0.31 -6.21 -14.28
N ALA A 47 -0.12 -6.55 -15.49
CA ALA A 47 0.66 -6.25 -16.71
C ALA A 47 0.82 -4.74 -16.91
N ALA A 48 -0.20 -3.94 -16.67
CA ALA A 48 -0.15 -2.48 -16.77
C ALA A 48 0.90 -1.89 -15.83
N VAL A 49 0.93 -2.33 -14.57
CA VAL A 49 1.91 -1.89 -13.57
C VAL A 49 3.34 -2.29 -13.97
N ILE A 50 3.53 -3.52 -14.43
CA ILE A 50 4.85 -3.98 -14.91
C ILE A 50 5.30 -3.17 -16.14
N LEU A 51 4.40 -2.96 -17.08
CA LEU A 51 4.70 -2.21 -18.31
C LEU A 51 5.05 -0.75 -18.01
N SER A 52 4.37 -0.11 -17.07
CA SER A 52 4.67 1.30 -16.69
C SER A 52 6.08 1.45 -16.11
N GLY A 53 6.61 0.43 -15.45
CA GLY A 53 8.01 0.42 -14.97
C GLY A 53 9.06 0.07 -16.03
N VAL A 54 8.72 -0.77 -17.01
CA VAL A 54 9.68 -1.29 -18.01
C VAL A 54 9.72 -0.43 -19.28
N LEU A 55 8.55 0.02 -19.76
CA LEU A 55 8.45 0.76 -21.04
C LEU A 55 9.31 2.03 -21.11
N PRO A 56 9.39 2.87 -20.07
CA PRO A 56 10.23 4.07 -20.10
C PRO A 56 11.71 3.77 -20.30
N GLN A 57 12.18 2.59 -19.87
CA GLN A 57 13.58 2.18 -19.99
C GLN A 57 13.91 1.67 -21.38
N GLN A 58 12.95 1.10 -22.10
CA GLN A 58 13.16 0.48 -23.42
C GLN A 58 12.73 1.40 -24.56
N VAL A 59 11.68 2.20 -24.37
CA VAL A 59 11.11 3.05 -25.40
C VAL A 59 11.07 4.49 -24.92
N PRO A 60 11.94 5.39 -25.45
CA PRO A 60 12.06 6.77 -24.99
C PRO A 60 10.77 7.59 -25.09
N PHE A 61 9.83 7.20 -25.94
CA PHE A 61 8.50 7.82 -26.03
C PHE A 61 7.74 7.73 -24.71
N PHE A 62 7.75 6.57 -24.05
CA PHE A 62 7.04 6.34 -22.80
C PHE A 62 7.70 7.02 -21.58
N ALA A 63 8.99 7.38 -21.71
CA ALA A 63 9.67 8.17 -20.70
C ALA A 63 9.28 9.66 -20.74
N LYS A 64 8.78 10.14 -21.89
CA LYS A 64 8.22 11.50 -22.04
C LYS A 64 6.85 11.58 -21.37
N GLY A 65 6.44 12.79 -21.01
CA GLY A 65 5.16 13.00 -20.33
C GLY A 65 4.57 14.36 -20.61
N ILE A 66 3.47 14.62 -19.91
CA ILE A 66 2.77 15.89 -19.92
C ILE A 66 3.18 16.66 -18.66
N HIS A 67 3.69 17.86 -18.83
CA HIS A 67 3.94 18.78 -17.72
C HIS A 67 2.62 19.39 -17.25
N PHE A 68 2.29 19.19 -15.99
CA PHE A 68 1.07 19.75 -15.42
C PHE A 68 1.31 21.08 -14.72
N TYR A 69 2.24 21.11 -13.76
CA TYR A 69 2.55 22.31 -12.99
C TYR A 69 3.89 22.14 -12.30
N GLY A 70 4.79 23.13 -12.43
CA GLY A 70 6.12 23.05 -11.84
C GLY A 70 6.96 21.90 -12.40
N GLU A 71 7.47 21.06 -11.54
CA GLU A 71 8.30 19.88 -11.91
C GLU A 71 7.47 18.57 -12.01
N VAL A 72 6.14 18.67 -11.93
CA VAL A 72 5.27 17.47 -11.99
C VAL A 72 5.06 17.07 -13.44
N GLU A 73 5.73 16.03 -13.85
CA GLU A 73 5.56 15.34 -15.13
C GLU A 73 4.79 14.05 -14.95
N LEU A 74 3.75 13.87 -15.75
CA LEU A 74 3.05 12.61 -15.86
C LEU A 74 3.51 11.88 -17.11
N SER A 75 4.30 10.81 -16.95
CA SER A 75 4.84 10.05 -18.08
C SER A 75 3.74 9.39 -18.90
N TYR A 76 3.95 9.19 -20.20
CA TYR A 76 3.00 8.45 -21.04
C TYR A 76 2.82 7.00 -20.57
N ALA A 77 3.83 6.41 -19.95
CA ALA A 77 3.71 5.10 -19.32
C ALA A 77 2.70 5.10 -18.16
N SER A 78 2.75 6.11 -17.28
CA SER A 78 1.80 6.26 -16.17
C SER A 78 0.39 6.56 -16.65
N ILE A 79 0.25 7.34 -17.74
CA ILE A 79 -1.06 7.58 -18.35
C ILE A 79 -1.64 6.28 -18.90
N LEU A 80 -0.83 5.49 -19.61
CA LEU A 80 -1.25 4.20 -20.14
C LEU A 80 -1.68 3.25 -19.01
N GLU A 81 -0.90 3.19 -17.93
CA GLU A 81 -1.22 2.41 -16.74
C GLU A 81 -2.58 2.80 -16.17
N MET A 82 -2.82 4.09 -15.90
CA MET A 82 -4.09 4.58 -15.40
C MET A 82 -5.27 4.24 -16.33
N VAL A 83 -5.10 4.41 -17.64
CA VAL A 83 -6.15 4.09 -18.62
C VAL A 83 -6.44 2.58 -18.59
N MET A 84 -5.41 1.73 -18.55
CA MET A 84 -5.59 0.27 -18.50
C MET A 84 -6.29 -0.17 -17.21
N ILE A 85 -5.92 0.39 -16.06
CA ILE A 85 -6.55 0.07 -14.76
C ILE A 85 -8.01 0.52 -14.76
N LEU A 86 -8.30 1.75 -15.19
CA LEU A 86 -9.67 2.26 -15.26
C LEU A 86 -10.54 1.48 -16.24
N ALA A 87 -9.99 1.13 -17.42
CA ALA A 87 -10.69 0.29 -18.39
C ALA A 87 -10.97 -1.12 -17.84
N ALA A 88 -10.00 -1.74 -17.17
CA ALA A 88 -10.19 -3.04 -16.54
C ALA A 88 -11.25 -2.98 -15.43
N ALA A 89 -11.24 -1.95 -14.59
CA ALA A 89 -12.24 -1.74 -13.55
C ALA A 89 -13.64 -1.53 -14.16
N PHE A 90 -13.76 -0.67 -15.17
CA PHE A 90 -15.01 -0.41 -15.87
C PHE A 90 -15.57 -1.68 -16.52
N LEU A 91 -14.75 -2.40 -17.27
CA LEU A 91 -15.16 -3.64 -17.90
C LEU A 91 -15.54 -4.73 -16.88
N SER A 92 -14.76 -4.89 -15.81
CA SER A 92 -15.09 -5.80 -14.72
C SER A 92 -16.45 -5.46 -14.11
N PHE A 93 -16.70 -4.18 -13.83
CA PHE A 93 -17.95 -3.72 -13.25
C PHE A 93 -19.17 -3.99 -14.16
N HIS A 94 -19.03 -3.80 -15.48
CA HIS A 94 -20.11 -4.01 -16.44
C HIS A 94 -20.32 -5.47 -16.84
N THR A 95 -19.26 -6.29 -16.86
CA THR A 95 -19.36 -7.70 -17.29
C THR A 95 -19.68 -8.64 -16.12
N THR A 96 -19.41 -8.22 -14.88
CA THR A 96 -19.74 -9.03 -13.70
C THR A 96 -21.22 -8.89 -13.37
N LYS A 97 -21.91 -10.01 -13.26
CA LYS A 97 -23.33 -10.05 -12.90
C LYS A 97 -23.56 -9.40 -11.53
N LYS A 98 -24.72 -8.76 -11.41
CA LYS A 98 -25.11 -8.07 -10.16
C LYS A 98 -25.20 -9.03 -8.99
N GLU A 99 -25.72 -10.26 -9.21
CA GLU A 99 -25.84 -11.30 -8.21
C GLU A 99 -24.48 -11.66 -7.59
N VAL A 100 -23.42 -11.76 -8.41
CA VAL A 100 -22.07 -12.08 -7.92
C VAL A 100 -21.52 -10.97 -7.01
N ARG A 101 -21.84 -9.71 -7.31
CA ARG A 101 -21.43 -8.58 -6.46
C ARG A 101 -22.21 -8.54 -5.15
N GLU A 102 -23.51 -8.83 -5.21
CA GLU A 102 -24.37 -8.90 -4.02
C GLU A 102 -23.97 -10.07 -3.11
N GLU A 103 -23.68 -11.23 -3.67
CA GLU A 103 -23.17 -12.40 -2.94
C GLU A 103 -21.82 -12.15 -2.26
N ASN A 104 -20.98 -11.30 -2.85
CA ASN A 104 -19.69 -10.89 -2.28
C ASN A 104 -19.78 -9.63 -1.41
N HIS A 105 -20.98 -9.15 -1.10
CA HIS A 105 -21.20 -7.93 -0.30
C HIS A 105 -20.39 -6.73 -0.80
N PHE A 106 -20.26 -6.59 -2.13
CA PHE A 106 -19.48 -5.50 -2.71
C PHE A 106 -20.14 -4.15 -2.43
N THR A 107 -19.41 -3.25 -1.75
CA THR A 107 -19.79 -1.86 -1.54
C THR A 107 -18.70 -0.90 -2.06
N TRP A 108 -19.05 0.35 -2.26
CA TRP A 108 -18.11 1.40 -2.62
C TRP A 108 -17.50 2.09 -1.39
N ASP A 109 -17.98 1.79 -0.20
CA ASP A 109 -17.67 2.53 1.01
C ASP A 109 -16.18 2.50 1.33
N ALA A 110 -15.54 1.32 1.30
CA ALA A 110 -14.11 1.19 1.53
C ALA A 110 -13.26 1.99 0.53
N ILE A 111 -13.66 2.01 -0.76
CA ILE A 111 -12.94 2.73 -1.80
C ILE A 111 -13.12 4.24 -1.63
N GLN A 112 -14.34 4.71 -1.31
CA GLN A 112 -14.62 6.11 -1.04
C GLN A 112 -13.84 6.63 0.16
N GLU A 113 -13.82 5.87 1.24
CA GLU A 113 -13.12 6.23 2.47
C GLU A 113 -11.62 6.39 2.21
N VAL A 114 -11.00 5.44 1.51
CA VAL A 114 -9.59 5.52 1.11
C VAL A 114 -9.35 6.72 0.18
N ALA A 115 -10.21 6.96 -0.80
CA ALA A 115 -10.05 8.08 -1.74
C ALA A 115 -10.10 9.44 -1.03
N VAL A 116 -11.06 9.65 -0.12
CA VAL A 116 -11.17 10.89 0.67
C VAL A 116 -9.96 11.07 1.57
N LEU A 117 -9.51 10.00 2.22
CA LEU A 117 -8.32 10.00 3.07
C LEU A 117 -7.08 10.43 2.27
N PHE A 118 -6.83 9.82 1.12
CA PHE A 118 -5.68 10.17 0.28
C PHE A 118 -5.71 11.60 -0.24
N ILE A 119 -6.88 12.09 -0.68
CA ILE A 119 -7.03 13.49 -1.10
C ILE A 119 -6.64 14.44 0.06
N GLY A 120 -7.15 14.16 1.26
CA GLY A 120 -6.80 14.94 2.45
C GLY A 120 -5.30 14.91 2.76
N ILE A 121 -4.68 13.72 2.74
CA ILE A 121 -3.25 13.54 3.01
C ILE A 121 -2.42 14.31 1.97
N PHE A 122 -2.66 14.14 0.69
CA PHE A 122 -1.85 14.79 -0.36
C PHE A 122 -1.97 16.31 -0.32
N ILE A 123 -3.15 16.86 -0.06
CA ILE A 123 -3.32 18.32 0.08
C ILE A 123 -2.55 18.85 1.30
N THR A 124 -2.66 18.19 2.45
CA THR A 124 -2.02 18.64 3.69
C THR A 124 -0.51 18.40 3.70
N MET A 125 -0.01 17.48 2.88
CA MET A 125 1.42 17.17 2.77
C MET A 125 2.21 18.24 2.01
N ILE A 126 1.59 18.98 1.10
CA ILE A 126 2.29 19.98 0.27
C ILE A 126 3.11 20.97 1.09
N PRO A 127 2.56 21.68 2.10
CA PRO A 127 3.35 22.60 2.89
C PRO A 127 4.45 21.90 3.72
N ALA A 128 4.20 20.69 4.20
CA ALA A 128 5.19 19.92 4.92
C ALA A 128 6.40 19.57 4.04
N LEU A 129 6.17 19.14 2.79
CA LEU A 129 7.25 18.86 1.83
C LEU A 129 8.05 20.12 1.48
N LEU A 130 7.40 21.28 1.32
CA LEU A 130 8.08 22.54 1.07
C LEU A 130 8.99 22.95 2.23
N ILE A 131 8.54 22.81 3.47
CA ILE A 131 9.36 23.07 4.67
C ILE A 131 10.55 22.11 4.73
N LEU A 132 10.34 20.82 4.46
CA LEU A 132 11.40 19.81 4.48
C LEU A 132 12.41 20.01 3.35
N LYS A 133 11.96 20.44 2.18
CA LYS A 133 12.85 20.81 1.08
C LYS A 133 13.77 21.99 1.47
N ALA A 134 13.24 22.96 2.19
CA ALA A 134 13.97 24.14 2.62
C ALA A 134 14.86 23.91 3.86
N ARG A 135 14.39 23.11 4.82
CA ARG A 135 14.99 23.01 6.17
C ARG A 135 15.24 21.56 6.62
N GLY A 136 15.17 20.58 5.73
CA GLY A 136 15.33 19.16 6.07
C GLY A 136 16.68 18.81 6.69
N SER A 137 17.76 19.52 6.30
CA SER A 137 19.08 19.37 6.89
C SER A 137 19.17 19.77 8.37
N GLU A 138 18.26 20.63 8.84
CA GLU A 138 18.23 21.06 10.25
C GLU A 138 17.67 19.97 11.19
N LEU A 139 17.05 18.91 10.66
CA LEU A 139 16.54 17.79 11.46
C LEU A 139 17.66 16.96 12.11
N GLY A 140 18.92 17.15 11.71
CA GLY A 140 20.06 16.42 12.26
C GLY A 140 20.03 14.90 12.01
N ILE A 141 19.32 14.46 10.97
CA ILE A 141 19.26 13.06 10.56
C ILE A 141 20.35 12.84 9.54
N GLU A 142 21.44 12.18 9.95
CA GLU A 142 22.64 12.02 9.12
C GLU A 142 23.01 10.55 8.84
N LYS A 143 22.42 9.61 9.59
CA LYS A 143 22.79 8.19 9.52
C LYS A 143 21.66 7.33 8.93
N PRO A 144 21.97 6.27 8.15
CA PRO A 144 20.96 5.41 7.54
C PRO A 144 20.00 4.79 8.54
N TRP A 145 20.48 4.36 9.71
CA TRP A 145 19.63 3.78 10.73
C TRP A 145 18.62 4.79 11.32
N GLN A 146 18.99 6.09 11.39
CA GLN A 146 18.06 7.13 11.82
C GLN A 146 16.94 7.31 10.80
N PHE A 147 17.27 7.34 9.51
CA PHE A 147 16.26 7.36 8.45
C PHE A 147 15.34 6.15 8.50
N PHE A 148 15.90 4.93 8.72
CA PHE A 148 15.10 3.73 8.86
C PHE A 148 14.07 3.83 9.99
N TRP A 149 14.52 4.15 11.21
CA TRP A 149 13.64 4.18 12.37
C TRP A 149 12.65 5.34 12.33
N MET A 150 13.10 6.54 11.93
CA MET A 150 12.22 7.71 11.84
C MET A 150 11.14 7.52 10.76
N THR A 151 11.54 7.04 9.58
CA THR A 151 10.60 6.71 8.51
C THR A 151 9.63 5.61 8.97
N GLY A 152 10.13 4.56 9.58
CA GLY A 152 9.32 3.44 10.04
C GLY A 152 8.34 3.85 11.13
N PHE A 153 8.79 4.59 12.12
CA PHE A 153 7.90 5.08 13.16
C PHE A 153 6.76 5.93 12.59
N LEU A 154 7.08 6.87 11.71
CA LEU A 154 6.07 7.71 11.10
C LEU A 154 5.15 6.91 10.17
N SER A 155 5.68 5.95 9.41
CA SER A 155 4.90 5.07 8.53
C SER A 155 3.95 4.15 9.30
N SER A 156 4.20 3.88 10.56
CA SER A 156 3.24 3.14 11.40
C SER A 156 1.92 3.87 11.62
N PHE A 157 1.91 5.21 11.50
CA PHE A 157 0.74 6.06 11.74
C PHE A 157 0.27 6.81 10.50
N LEU A 158 1.14 6.99 9.52
CA LEU A 158 0.82 7.57 8.22
C LEU A 158 1.03 6.52 7.14
N ASP A 159 0.35 6.67 6.01
CA ASP A 159 0.56 5.77 4.86
C ASP A 159 2.02 5.78 4.39
N ASN A 160 2.46 4.67 3.79
CA ASN A 160 3.84 4.47 3.33
C ASN A 160 4.29 5.56 2.35
N THR A 161 3.43 5.94 1.40
CA THR A 161 3.78 6.86 0.31
C THR A 161 4.10 8.27 0.81
N PRO A 162 3.24 8.94 1.59
CA PRO A 162 3.56 10.26 2.12
C PRO A 162 4.79 10.22 3.03
N THR A 163 4.91 9.19 3.86
CA THR A 163 6.08 9.04 4.75
C THR A 163 7.37 8.87 3.96
N TYR A 164 7.36 8.01 2.94
CA TYR A 164 8.50 7.83 2.04
C TYR A 164 8.92 9.17 1.40
N LEU A 165 7.97 9.92 0.83
CA LEU A 165 8.25 11.19 0.17
C LEU A 165 8.86 12.23 1.10
N VAL A 166 8.38 12.31 2.34
CA VAL A 166 8.92 13.21 3.37
C VAL A 166 10.41 12.94 3.62
N PHE A 167 10.77 11.71 3.94
CA PHE A 167 12.16 11.36 4.26
C PHE A 167 13.05 11.29 3.00
N PHE A 168 12.51 10.89 1.87
CA PHE A 168 13.21 10.94 0.58
C PHE A 168 13.60 12.38 0.21
N THR A 169 12.65 13.32 0.29
CA THR A 169 12.90 14.74 0.02
C THR A 169 13.93 15.30 0.99
N THR A 170 13.81 14.97 2.28
CA THR A 170 14.82 15.36 3.29
C THR A 170 16.21 14.84 2.93
N ALA A 171 16.32 13.56 2.57
CA ALA A 171 17.60 12.93 2.27
C ALA A 171 18.26 13.49 0.99
N VAL A 172 17.47 13.77 -0.04
CA VAL A 172 18.00 14.35 -1.31
C VAL A 172 18.55 15.77 -1.08
N HIS A 173 17.90 16.56 -0.24
CA HIS A 173 18.33 17.95 0.04
C HIS A 173 19.31 18.08 1.22
N SER A 174 19.66 16.97 1.85
CA SER A 174 20.71 16.92 2.87
C SER A 174 22.04 16.51 2.22
N ALA A 175 23.14 17.09 2.65
CA ALA A 175 24.49 16.77 2.13
C ALA A 175 24.98 15.41 2.67
N LEU A 176 24.24 14.33 2.38
CA LEU A 176 24.53 12.98 2.85
C LEU A 176 25.67 12.37 2.02
N THR A 177 26.60 11.72 2.71
CA THR A 177 27.73 11.05 2.11
C THR A 177 27.72 9.57 2.51
N GLY A 178 28.16 8.69 1.61
CA GLY A 178 28.35 7.27 1.92
C GLY A 178 27.98 6.31 0.80
N GLY A 179 28.93 5.52 0.37
CA GLY A 179 28.71 4.43 -0.57
C GLY A 179 28.37 4.87 -2.01
N THR A 180 27.67 3.99 -2.71
CA THR A 180 27.26 4.22 -4.10
C THR A 180 26.14 5.26 -4.18
N MET A 181 26.33 6.31 -4.96
CA MET A 181 25.32 7.33 -5.22
C MET A 181 24.36 6.87 -6.31
N VAL A 182 23.07 7.12 -6.09
CA VAL A 182 22.01 6.87 -7.07
C VAL A 182 21.45 8.21 -7.52
N LYS A 183 21.35 8.39 -8.82
CA LYS A 183 20.72 9.57 -9.43
C LYS A 183 19.20 9.43 -9.32
N VAL A 184 18.56 10.45 -8.81
CA VAL A 184 17.11 10.58 -8.69
C VAL A 184 16.64 11.85 -9.38
N LEU A 185 15.34 12.07 -9.53
CA LEU A 185 14.78 13.23 -10.25
C LEU A 185 15.32 14.56 -9.73
N ASP A 186 15.36 14.74 -8.41
CA ASP A 186 15.74 16.01 -7.77
C ASP A 186 17.20 16.06 -7.29
N GLY A 187 18.05 15.10 -7.68
CA GLY A 187 19.44 15.10 -7.23
C GLY A 187 20.11 13.74 -7.17
N THR A 188 20.93 13.54 -6.16
CA THR A 188 21.61 12.27 -5.90
C THR A 188 21.50 11.90 -4.43
N ILE A 189 21.30 10.62 -4.15
CA ILE A 189 21.21 10.08 -2.79
C ILE A 189 22.09 8.83 -2.65
N PRO A 190 22.80 8.63 -1.54
CA PRO A 190 23.50 7.37 -1.32
C PRO A 190 22.50 6.21 -1.25
N LYS A 191 22.77 5.12 -1.95
CA LYS A 191 21.91 3.93 -2.05
C LYS A 191 21.46 3.41 -0.69
N ILE A 192 22.33 3.45 0.31
CA ILE A 192 22.03 2.94 1.65
C ILE A 192 20.93 3.74 2.35
N PHE A 193 20.84 5.06 2.14
CA PHE A 193 19.78 5.90 2.69
C PHE A 193 18.45 5.61 1.98
N LEU A 194 18.48 5.46 0.66
CA LEU A 194 17.29 5.08 -0.11
C LEU A 194 16.73 3.73 0.35
N MET A 195 17.60 2.76 0.58
CA MET A 195 17.20 1.46 1.15
C MET A 195 16.62 1.61 2.55
N ALA A 196 17.25 2.40 3.42
CA ALA A 196 16.80 2.61 4.78
C ALA A 196 15.39 3.22 4.83
N ILE A 197 15.14 4.26 4.01
CA ILE A 197 13.84 4.92 3.89
C ILE A 197 12.79 3.94 3.35
N SER A 198 13.12 3.23 2.27
CA SER A 198 12.20 2.27 1.64
C SER A 198 11.83 1.13 2.59
N CYS A 199 12.81 0.54 3.25
CA CYS A 199 12.58 -0.53 4.21
C CYS A 199 11.78 -0.05 5.44
N GLY A 200 12.13 1.12 5.98
CA GLY A 200 11.41 1.70 7.11
C GLY A 200 9.94 1.97 6.76
N ALA A 201 9.69 2.60 5.62
CA ALA A 201 8.34 2.89 5.16
C ALA A 201 7.49 1.63 4.98
N VAL A 202 8.05 0.61 4.31
CA VAL A 202 7.28 -0.59 3.96
C VAL A 202 7.09 -1.52 5.15
N PHE A 203 8.14 -1.84 5.90
CA PHE A 203 8.04 -2.81 6.98
C PHE A 203 7.17 -2.31 8.14
N MET A 204 7.37 -1.08 8.58
CA MET A 204 6.63 -0.57 9.73
C MET A 204 5.27 0.00 9.39
N GLY A 205 4.95 0.21 8.11
CA GLY A 205 3.59 0.54 7.66
C GLY A 205 2.56 -0.53 8.00
N ALA A 206 3.01 -1.78 8.21
CA ALA A 206 2.14 -2.87 8.64
C ALA A 206 1.81 -2.86 10.15
N ASN A 207 2.41 -1.97 10.96
CA ASN A 207 2.20 -1.95 12.41
C ASN A 207 0.80 -1.54 12.84
N THR A 208 0.11 -0.74 12.04
CA THR A 208 -1.25 -0.28 12.36
C THR A 208 -2.20 -0.47 11.18
N TYR A 209 -3.50 -0.34 11.42
CA TYR A 209 -4.49 -0.37 10.34
C TYR A 209 -4.36 0.82 9.38
N ILE A 210 -3.91 1.98 9.87
CA ILE A 210 -3.81 3.23 9.09
C ILE A 210 -2.44 3.43 8.46
N GLY A 211 -1.42 2.69 8.90
CA GLY A 211 -0.07 2.80 8.34
C GLY A 211 0.06 2.24 6.93
N ASN A 212 -0.98 1.59 6.42
CA ASN A 212 -0.99 1.02 5.06
C ASN A 212 -2.45 0.90 4.58
N ALA A 213 -2.77 1.49 3.43
CA ALA A 213 -4.12 1.46 2.86
C ALA A 213 -4.70 0.03 2.69
N PRO A 214 -3.94 -0.98 2.21
CA PRO A 214 -4.41 -2.36 2.16
C PRO A 214 -4.85 -2.93 3.51
N ASN A 215 -4.16 -2.62 4.61
CA ASN A 215 -4.55 -3.10 5.94
C ASN A 215 -5.91 -2.56 6.36
N PHE A 216 -6.15 -1.28 6.09
CA PHE A 216 -7.43 -0.64 6.36
C PHE A 216 -8.55 -1.26 5.54
N MET A 217 -8.33 -1.45 4.23
CA MET A 217 -9.31 -2.09 3.35
C MET A 217 -9.65 -3.52 3.77
N VAL A 218 -8.63 -4.32 4.11
CA VAL A 218 -8.85 -5.71 4.56
C VAL A 218 -9.66 -5.73 5.86
N ARG A 219 -9.39 -4.81 6.79
CA ARG A 219 -10.20 -4.66 7.99
C ARG A 219 -11.65 -4.33 7.67
N SER A 220 -11.89 -3.33 6.83
CA SER A 220 -13.24 -2.91 6.43
C SER A 220 -14.02 -4.07 5.81
N ILE A 221 -13.41 -4.77 4.85
CA ILE A 221 -14.02 -5.94 4.21
C ILE A 221 -14.34 -7.06 5.22
N ALA A 222 -13.43 -7.31 6.16
CA ALA A 222 -13.66 -8.34 7.18
C ALA A 222 -14.84 -7.97 8.09
N GLU A 223 -14.92 -6.71 8.55
CA GLU A 223 -16.00 -6.20 9.39
C GLU A 223 -17.35 -6.20 8.64
N GLU A 224 -17.38 -5.85 7.36
CA GLU A 224 -18.56 -5.95 6.50
C GLU A 224 -19.08 -7.40 6.39
N ASN A 225 -18.18 -8.38 6.39
CA ASN A 225 -18.52 -9.80 6.37
C ASN A 225 -18.80 -10.38 7.76
N GLY A 226 -18.98 -9.54 8.78
CA GLY A 226 -19.34 -9.95 10.13
C GLY A 226 -18.18 -10.51 10.96
N ILE A 227 -16.94 -10.40 10.49
CA ILE A 227 -15.76 -10.84 11.23
C ILE A 227 -15.33 -9.72 12.17
N LYS A 228 -15.37 -9.98 13.46
CA LYS A 228 -14.94 -9.01 14.47
C LYS A 228 -13.42 -8.88 14.47
N MET A 229 -12.93 -7.74 13.98
CA MET A 229 -11.50 -7.44 13.95
C MET A 229 -11.02 -6.90 15.31
N PRO A 230 -9.72 -7.10 15.65
CA PRO A 230 -9.11 -6.53 16.84
C PRO A 230 -9.23 -5.00 16.86
N SER A 231 -9.27 -4.42 18.07
CA SER A 231 -9.17 -2.96 18.20
C SER A 231 -7.82 -2.45 17.68
N PHE A 232 -7.69 -1.15 17.44
CA PHE A 232 -6.46 -0.53 16.94
C PHE A 232 -5.22 -0.95 17.75
N PHE A 233 -5.27 -0.82 19.07
CA PHE A 233 -4.16 -1.23 19.95
C PHE A 233 -4.01 -2.75 20.05
N GLY A 234 -5.11 -3.50 19.93
CA GLY A 234 -5.07 -4.96 19.87
C GLY A 234 -4.34 -5.47 18.64
N TYR A 235 -4.56 -4.83 17.48
CA TYR A 235 -3.83 -5.13 16.25
C TYR A 235 -2.33 -4.80 16.41
N MET A 236 -2.00 -3.61 16.95
CA MET A 236 -0.62 -3.21 17.20
C MET A 236 0.12 -4.19 18.11
N ALA A 237 -0.54 -4.73 19.13
CA ALA A 237 0.09 -5.72 20.01
C ALA A 237 0.53 -6.98 19.25
N TRP A 238 -0.24 -7.40 18.25
CA TRP A 238 0.13 -8.52 17.37
C TRP A 238 1.20 -8.14 16.35
N SER A 239 1.01 -7.03 15.64
CA SER A 239 1.90 -6.64 14.55
C SER A 239 3.31 -6.29 15.04
N VAL A 240 3.44 -5.48 16.09
CA VAL A 240 4.73 -5.10 16.67
C VAL A 240 5.48 -6.29 17.27
N SER A 241 4.75 -7.32 17.75
CA SER A 241 5.41 -8.54 18.26
C SER A 241 5.95 -9.45 17.14
N CYS A 242 5.45 -9.28 15.89
CA CYS A 242 5.82 -10.10 14.74
C CYS A 242 6.83 -9.41 13.80
N LEU A 243 6.90 -8.08 13.82
CA LEU A 243 7.78 -7.23 13.02
C LEU A 243 9.00 -6.80 13.82
#